data_71efb1d806e5f0a6cd3a74a2ba173363
#
_entry.id   71efb1d806e5f0a6cd3a74a2ba173363
#
_cell.length_a   1.000
_cell.length_b   1.000
_cell.length_c   1.000
_cell.angle_alpha   90.00
_cell.angle_beta   90.00
_cell.angle_gamma   90.00
#
_symmetry.space_group_name_H-M   'P 1'
#
loop_
_entity.id
_entity.type
_entity.pdbx_description
1 polymer ?
#
loop_
_entity_poly.entity_id
_entity_poly.type
_entity_poly.pdbx_seq_one_letter_code
_entity_poly.pdbx_strand_id
1 'polypeptide(L)'
;HAYTADQNLVDGPHKDPRRARAAALNIVPTTTGAAIAVTETLPSLKDKFDGLAVRVPTPVGSLCDIVCVLKKKTDAAAVNKAFLAAAKGKLKGILEASDDEIVSTDIVGNAHSSIIDLKNTKLIAGDLLKVVAWYDNEWGYANRLVDLASVLKKFI
;
A
#
# COMPACT_ATOMS: atom_id res chain seq x y z
N HIS A 1 -3.59 8.14 -0.82
CA HIS A 1 -3.40 7.97 0.62
C HIS A 1 -4.38 8.86 1.39
N ALA A 2 -4.97 8.35 2.45
CA ALA A 2 -5.76 9.16 3.37
C ALA A 2 -4.95 10.35 3.90
N TYR A 3 -5.64 11.47 4.22
CA TYR A 3 -4.99 12.54 4.97
C TYR A 3 -4.68 12.09 6.41
N THR A 4 -3.75 12.74 7.08
CA THR A 4 -3.31 12.36 8.43
C THR A 4 -3.24 13.58 9.33
N ALA A 5 -3.01 13.37 10.64
CA ALA A 5 -2.84 14.43 11.63
C ALA A 5 -1.69 15.41 11.33
N ASP A 6 -0.81 15.07 10.37
CA ASP A 6 0.23 15.95 9.85
C ASP A 6 -0.33 17.10 8.99
N GLN A 7 -1.58 16.99 8.52
CA GLN A 7 -2.25 18.01 7.71
C GLN A 7 -3.29 18.77 8.52
N ASN A 8 -3.42 20.07 8.24
CA ASN A 8 -4.39 20.93 8.89
C ASN A 8 -5.78 20.83 8.23
N LEU A 9 -6.83 21.15 8.99
CA LEU A 9 -8.20 21.26 8.48
C LEU A 9 -8.37 22.44 7.50
N VAL A 10 -7.69 23.54 7.78
CA VAL A 10 -7.60 24.73 6.93
C VAL A 10 -6.13 24.99 6.58
N ASP A 11 -5.87 25.84 5.60
CA ASP A 11 -4.50 26.25 5.26
C ASP A 11 -3.76 26.76 6.50
N GLY A 12 -2.55 26.27 6.73
CA GLY A 12 -1.77 26.60 7.92
C GLY A 12 -0.28 26.27 7.76
N PRO A 13 0.57 26.65 8.72
CA PRO A 13 2.01 26.43 8.63
C PRO A 13 2.38 24.96 8.52
N HIS A 14 3.27 24.64 7.59
CA HIS A 14 3.88 23.33 7.44
C HIS A 14 5.22 23.41 6.69
N LYS A 15 6.16 22.50 6.97
CA LYS A 15 7.48 22.44 6.29
C LYS A 15 7.33 22.16 4.78
N ASP A 16 6.38 21.31 4.42
CA ASP A 16 6.01 21.04 3.04
C ASP A 16 4.86 21.98 2.66
N PRO A 17 5.04 22.93 1.72
CA PRO A 17 3.99 23.88 1.34
C PRO A 17 2.72 23.21 0.80
N ARG A 18 2.84 22.01 0.22
CA ARG A 18 1.67 21.25 -0.25
C ARG A 18 0.86 20.67 0.90
N ARG A 19 1.52 20.20 1.97
CA ARG A 19 0.84 19.73 3.19
C ARG A 19 0.29 20.87 4.05
N ALA A 20 0.72 22.09 3.80
CA ALA A 20 0.17 23.30 4.43
C ALA A 20 -1.28 23.60 4.00
N ARG A 21 -1.77 22.99 2.95
CA ARG A 21 -3.10 23.21 2.39
C ARG A 21 -4.15 22.32 3.09
N ALA A 22 -5.38 22.83 3.16
CA ALA A 22 -6.52 22.16 3.80
C ALA A 22 -6.70 20.72 3.31
N ALA A 23 -6.63 19.75 4.25
CA ALA A 23 -6.59 18.33 3.96
C ALA A 23 -7.83 17.80 3.23
N ALA A 24 -9.02 18.27 3.65
CA ALA A 24 -10.29 17.77 3.11
C ALA A 24 -10.72 18.44 1.78
N LEU A 25 -9.93 19.38 1.26
CA LEU A 25 -10.26 20.16 0.06
C LEU A 25 -9.27 19.93 -1.09
N ASN A 26 -8.16 19.27 -0.85
CA ASN A 26 -7.06 19.22 -1.81
C ASN A 26 -6.57 17.80 -2.09
N ILE A 27 -6.15 17.57 -3.33
CA ILE A 27 -5.27 16.46 -3.71
C ILE A 27 -3.84 16.94 -3.52
N VAL A 28 -3.08 16.30 -2.63
CA VAL A 28 -1.75 16.73 -2.20
C VAL A 28 -0.68 15.70 -2.59
N PRO A 29 0.03 15.92 -3.73
CA PRO A 29 1.24 15.17 -4.03
C PRO A 29 2.34 15.53 -3.02
N THR A 30 2.98 14.52 -2.43
CA THR A 30 4.01 14.74 -1.41
C THR A 30 4.98 13.57 -1.34
N THR A 31 6.06 13.74 -0.62
CA THR A 31 7.06 12.70 -0.40
C THR A 31 6.52 11.58 0.49
N THR A 32 7.09 10.40 0.35
CA THR A 32 6.85 9.26 1.24
C THR A 32 8.15 8.54 1.55
N GLY A 33 8.30 8.08 2.78
CA GLY A 33 9.40 7.17 3.16
C GLY A 33 9.20 5.72 2.71
N ALA A 34 8.05 5.39 2.13
CA ALA A 34 7.73 4.01 1.75
C ALA A 34 8.70 3.43 0.71
N ALA A 35 9.11 4.23 -0.28
CA ALA A 35 10.05 3.78 -1.29
C ALA A 35 11.43 3.45 -0.70
N ILE A 36 11.91 4.27 0.23
CA ILE A 36 13.16 4.03 0.95
C ILE A 36 13.05 2.74 1.78
N ALA A 37 12.00 2.60 2.57
CA ALA A 37 11.77 1.42 3.41
C ALA A 37 11.70 0.12 2.60
N VAL A 38 11.08 0.15 1.41
CA VAL A 38 11.06 -1.01 0.49
C VAL A 38 12.47 -1.38 0.05
N THR A 39 13.31 -0.42 -0.32
CA THR A 39 14.68 -0.70 -0.79
C THR A 39 15.62 -1.14 0.34
N GLU A 40 15.37 -0.73 1.58
CA GLU A 40 16.07 -1.24 2.76
C GLU A 40 15.69 -2.70 3.06
N THR A 41 14.41 -3.03 2.94
CA THR A 41 13.89 -4.40 3.17
C THR A 41 14.23 -5.35 2.02
N LEU A 42 14.22 -4.83 0.79
CA LEU A 42 14.53 -5.57 -0.44
C LEU A 42 15.69 -4.89 -1.19
N PRO A 43 16.95 -5.10 -0.78
CA PRO A 43 18.11 -4.40 -1.35
C PRO A 43 18.30 -4.58 -2.87
N SER A 44 17.74 -5.66 -3.43
CA SER A 44 17.74 -5.92 -4.89
C SER A 44 16.94 -4.89 -5.70
N LEU A 45 16.10 -4.10 -5.05
CA LEU A 45 15.31 -3.03 -5.64
C LEU A 45 15.96 -1.64 -5.50
N LYS A 46 17.12 -1.55 -4.84
CA LYS A 46 17.86 -0.29 -4.72
C LYS A 46 18.16 0.28 -6.12
N ASP A 47 17.93 1.58 -6.29
CA ASP A 47 18.07 2.32 -7.56
C ASP A 47 17.13 1.84 -8.70
N LYS A 48 16.11 1.02 -8.38
CA LYS A 48 15.13 0.49 -9.33
C LYS A 48 13.68 0.71 -8.88
N PHE A 49 13.49 1.25 -7.69
CA PHE A 49 12.17 1.48 -7.11
C PHE A 49 12.10 2.88 -6.52
N ASP A 50 11.06 3.61 -6.90
CA ASP A 50 10.75 4.93 -6.36
C ASP A 50 9.23 5.12 -6.35
N GLY A 51 8.77 6.17 -5.67
CA GLY A 51 7.37 6.50 -5.58
C GLY A 51 7.11 7.80 -4.84
N LEU A 52 5.91 8.31 -5.02
CA LEU A 52 5.39 9.47 -4.29
C LEU A 52 4.05 9.13 -3.64
N ALA A 53 3.66 9.90 -2.64
CA ALA A 53 2.32 9.82 -2.08
C ALA A 53 1.42 10.89 -2.71
N VAL A 54 0.16 10.53 -2.97
CA VAL A 54 -0.89 11.48 -3.31
C VAL A 54 -1.95 11.38 -2.20
N ARG A 55 -2.01 12.40 -1.35
CA ARG A 55 -3.04 12.45 -0.30
C ARG A 55 -4.33 13.04 -0.86
N VAL A 56 -5.44 12.43 -0.48
CA VAL A 56 -6.78 12.79 -0.98
C VAL A 56 -7.73 13.03 0.19
N PRO A 57 -8.89 13.69 -0.02
CA PRO A 57 -9.90 13.95 1.00
C PRO A 57 -10.62 12.67 1.50
N THR A 58 -9.86 11.73 2.06
CA THR A 58 -10.33 10.46 2.62
C THR A 58 -9.72 10.31 4.00
N PRO A 59 -10.50 10.10 5.07
CA PRO A 59 -9.98 10.07 6.44
C PRO A 59 -9.20 8.80 6.76
N VAL A 60 -9.62 7.66 6.22
CA VAL A 60 -9.02 6.33 6.45
C VAL A 60 -9.05 5.53 5.17
N GLY A 61 -8.10 4.63 5.02
CA GLY A 61 -7.97 3.77 3.84
C GLY A 61 -7.07 4.39 2.77
N SER A 62 -6.21 3.57 2.23
CA SER A 62 -5.20 3.96 1.26
C SER A 62 -5.03 2.91 0.18
N LEU A 63 -4.49 3.33 -0.95
CA LEU A 63 -4.30 2.49 -2.13
C LEU A 63 -2.87 2.72 -2.66
N CYS A 64 -2.19 1.62 -2.99
CA CYS A 64 -0.98 1.65 -3.79
C CYS A 64 -1.30 1.27 -5.23
N ASP A 65 -0.91 2.10 -6.17
CA ASP A 65 -0.88 1.80 -7.60
C ASP A 65 0.56 1.47 -7.98
N ILE A 66 0.83 0.20 -8.24
CA ILE A 66 2.18 -0.32 -8.44
C ILE A 66 2.33 -0.72 -9.91
N VAL A 67 3.33 -0.14 -10.57
CA VAL A 67 3.70 -0.50 -11.93
C VAL A 67 5.12 -1.06 -11.92
N CYS A 68 5.33 -2.20 -12.56
CA CYS A 68 6.65 -2.80 -12.64
C CYS A 68 6.86 -3.57 -13.95
N VAL A 69 8.12 -3.65 -14.37
CA VAL A 69 8.54 -4.47 -15.51
C VAL A 69 9.00 -5.83 -14.98
N LEU A 70 8.37 -6.89 -15.45
CA LEU A 70 8.70 -8.26 -15.07
C LEU A 70 9.87 -8.78 -15.90
N LYS A 71 10.70 -9.62 -15.27
CA LYS A 71 11.81 -10.31 -15.97
C LYS A 71 11.33 -11.38 -16.97
N LYS A 72 10.14 -11.90 -16.76
CA LYS A 72 9.55 -12.96 -17.60
C LYS A 72 8.14 -12.56 -18.01
N LYS A 73 7.79 -12.82 -19.25
CA LYS A 73 6.42 -12.64 -19.73
C LYS A 73 5.46 -13.59 -19.03
N THR A 74 4.27 -13.08 -18.73
CA THR A 74 3.19 -13.80 -18.07
C THR A 74 1.83 -13.20 -18.45
N ASP A 75 0.77 -13.60 -17.79
CA ASP A 75 -0.56 -13.03 -17.90
C ASP A 75 -1.15 -12.66 -16.52
N ALA A 76 -2.23 -11.90 -16.52
CA ALA A 76 -2.88 -11.44 -15.29
C ALA A 76 -3.42 -12.61 -14.43
N ALA A 77 -3.89 -13.68 -15.05
CA ALA A 77 -4.41 -14.84 -14.33
C ALA A 77 -3.29 -15.57 -13.55
N ALA A 78 -2.12 -15.73 -14.15
CA ALA A 78 -0.96 -16.31 -13.47
C ALA A 78 -0.48 -15.43 -12.31
N VAL A 79 -0.46 -14.09 -12.48
CA VAL A 79 -0.12 -13.15 -11.41
C VAL A 79 -1.14 -13.25 -10.27
N ASN A 80 -2.43 -13.22 -10.55
CA ASN A 80 -3.49 -13.36 -9.55
C ASN A 80 -3.40 -14.69 -8.80
N LYS A 81 -3.14 -15.78 -9.51
CA LYS A 81 -2.90 -17.10 -8.88
C LYS A 81 -1.72 -17.07 -7.92
N ALA A 82 -0.64 -16.36 -8.26
CA ALA A 82 0.52 -16.22 -7.37
C ALA A 82 0.16 -15.41 -6.09
N PHE A 83 -0.62 -14.34 -6.20
CA PHE A 83 -1.09 -13.58 -5.03
C PHE A 83 -2.00 -14.44 -4.14
N LEU A 84 -2.97 -15.15 -4.71
CA LEU A 84 -3.84 -16.07 -3.97
C LEU A 84 -3.05 -17.16 -3.25
N ALA A 85 -2.03 -17.73 -3.90
CA ALA A 85 -1.16 -18.74 -3.29
C ALA A 85 -0.35 -18.15 -2.13
N ALA A 86 0.18 -16.93 -2.28
CA ALA A 86 0.91 -16.25 -1.21
C ALA A 86 0.01 -15.91 0.01
N ALA A 87 -1.20 -15.41 -0.25
CA ALA A 87 -2.18 -15.07 0.78
C ALA A 87 -2.64 -16.29 1.59
N LYS A 88 -2.82 -17.43 0.93
CA LYS A 88 -3.17 -18.71 1.61
C LYS A 88 -1.97 -19.41 2.26
N GLY A 89 -0.75 -19.06 1.84
CA GLY A 89 0.50 -19.70 2.26
C GLY A 89 1.32 -18.83 3.21
N LYS A 90 2.52 -18.47 2.76
CA LYS A 90 3.56 -17.80 3.58
C LYS A 90 3.18 -16.39 4.07
N LEU A 91 2.21 -15.73 3.45
CA LEU A 91 1.72 -14.41 3.83
C LEU A 91 0.31 -14.45 4.43
N LYS A 92 -0.13 -15.61 4.90
CA LYS A 92 -1.44 -15.76 5.55
C LYS A 92 -1.57 -14.81 6.73
N GLY A 93 -2.68 -14.04 6.78
CA GLY A 93 -2.94 -13.02 7.79
C GLY A 93 -2.19 -11.70 7.61
N ILE A 94 -1.30 -11.62 6.60
CA ILE A 94 -0.55 -10.40 6.24
C ILE A 94 -1.02 -9.87 4.88
N LEU A 95 -1.20 -10.75 3.93
CA LEU A 95 -1.69 -10.45 2.59
C LEU A 95 -3.10 -11.02 2.42
N GLU A 96 -3.99 -10.22 1.88
CA GLU A 96 -5.29 -10.64 1.35
C GLU A 96 -5.30 -10.44 -0.17
N ALA A 97 -6.10 -11.20 -0.87
CA ALA A 97 -6.36 -11.03 -2.29
C ALA A 97 -7.87 -11.16 -2.53
N SER A 98 -8.50 -10.05 -2.93
CA SER A 98 -9.94 -9.96 -3.13
C SER A 98 -10.31 -9.91 -4.61
N ASP A 99 -11.38 -10.59 -4.96
CA ASP A 99 -12.05 -10.52 -6.26
C ASP A 99 -13.32 -9.66 -6.20
N ASP A 100 -13.56 -8.99 -5.06
CA ASP A 100 -14.66 -8.04 -4.89
C ASP A 100 -14.30 -6.66 -5.47
N GLU A 101 -15.31 -5.89 -5.84
CA GLU A 101 -15.16 -4.51 -6.34
C GLU A 101 -15.14 -3.53 -5.15
N ILE A 102 -14.03 -3.55 -4.42
CA ILE A 102 -13.85 -2.80 -3.18
C ILE A 102 -13.41 -1.36 -3.41
N VAL A 103 -13.77 -0.50 -2.45
CA VAL A 103 -13.34 0.90 -2.36
C VAL A 103 -12.77 1.18 -0.95
N SER A 104 -12.28 2.39 -0.72
CA SER A 104 -11.56 2.74 0.51
C SER A 104 -12.35 2.49 1.81
N THR A 105 -13.67 2.59 1.80
CA THR A 105 -14.49 2.35 3.00
C THR A 105 -14.62 0.86 3.35
N ASP A 106 -14.49 -0.02 2.38
CA ASP A 106 -14.63 -1.47 2.57
C ASP A 106 -13.45 -2.08 3.31
N ILE A 107 -12.29 -1.41 3.26
CA ILE A 107 -11.06 -1.93 3.89
C ILE A 107 -10.80 -1.33 5.28
N VAL A 108 -11.66 -0.46 5.78
CA VAL A 108 -11.54 0.12 7.12
C VAL A 108 -11.67 -0.98 8.17
N GLY A 109 -10.69 -1.07 9.08
CA GLY A 109 -10.62 -2.11 10.10
C GLY A 109 -10.08 -3.46 9.59
N ASN A 110 -9.67 -3.57 8.33
CA ASN A 110 -9.02 -4.78 7.84
C ASN A 110 -7.57 -4.88 8.35
N ALA A 111 -7.26 -5.99 9.03
CA ALA A 111 -5.98 -6.21 9.69
C ALA A 111 -4.83 -6.61 8.74
N HIS A 112 -5.11 -6.91 7.48
CA HIS A 112 -4.06 -7.25 6.52
C HIS A 112 -3.21 -6.03 6.18
N SER A 113 -1.92 -6.23 5.99
CA SER A 113 -0.99 -5.16 5.57
C SER A 113 -1.18 -4.74 4.13
N SER A 114 -1.76 -5.61 3.31
CA SER A 114 -2.04 -5.35 1.91
C SER A 114 -3.18 -6.25 1.44
N ILE A 115 -4.11 -5.67 0.68
CA ILE A 115 -5.26 -6.35 0.07
C ILE A 115 -5.15 -6.14 -1.44
N ILE A 116 -4.76 -7.17 -2.18
CA ILE A 116 -4.62 -7.10 -3.64
C ILE A 116 -6.01 -7.08 -4.28
N ASP A 117 -6.25 -6.09 -5.11
CA ASP A 117 -7.44 -5.99 -5.96
C ASP A 117 -7.19 -6.79 -7.25
N LEU A 118 -7.68 -8.03 -7.26
CA LEU A 118 -7.43 -8.96 -8.36
C LEU A 118 -8.07 -8.51 -9.68
N LYS A 119 -9.18 -7.77 -9.63
CA LYS A 119 -9.87 -7.24 -10.82
C LYS A 119 -9.11 -6.10 -11.49
N ASN A 120 -8.24 -5.42 -10.73
CA ASN A 120 -7.40 -4.33 -11.22
C ASN A 120 -5.97 -4.76 -11.59
N THR A 121 -5.67 -6.06 -11.56
CA THR A 121 -4.42 -6.59 -12.10
C THR A 121 -4.42 -6.47 -13.63
N LYS A 122 -3.48 -5.74 -14.20
CA LYS A 122 -3.35 -5.53 -15.65
C LYS A 122 -1.95 -5.83 -16.12
N LEU A 123 -1.85 -6.38 -17.31
CA LEU A 123 -0.57 -6.68 -17.94
C LEU A 123 -0.57 -6.16 -19.39
N ILE A 124 0.46 -5.40 -19.74
CA ILE A 124 0.68 -4.85 -21.08
C ILE A 124 1.92 -5.54 -21.66
N ALA A 125 1.85 -5.96 -22.91
CA ALA A 125 2.94 -6.66 -23.63
C ALA A 125 3.49 -7.92 -22.92
N GLY A 126 2.80 -8.39 -21.89
CA GLY A 126 3.15 -9.57 -21.11
C GLY A 126 4.20 -9.35 -20.01
N ASP A 127 4.73 -8.15 -19.86
CA ASP A 127 5.78 -7.85 -18.87
C ASP A 127 5.59 -6.52 -18.13
N LEU A 128 4.83 -5.56 -18.64
CA LEU A 128 4.49 -4.36 -17.90
C LEU A 128 3.25 -4.64 -17.01
N LEU A 129 3.51 -4.97 -15.76
CA LEU A 129 2.49 -5.31 -14.76
C LEU A 129 2.02 -4.05 -14.03
N LYS A 130 0.69 -3.92 -13.89
CA LYS A 130 0.03 -3.00 -12.96
C LYS A 130 -0.74 -3.80 -11.91
N VAL A 131 -0.56 -3.46 -10.65
CA VAL A 131 -1.27 -4.02 -9.49
C VAL A 131 -1.80 -2.91 -8.62
N VAL A 132 -3.02 -3.07 -8.15
CA VAL A 132 -3.63 -2.21 -7.15
C VAL A 132 -3.69 -2.97 -5.82
N ALA A 133 -3.25 -2.31 -4.76
CA ALA A 133 -3.25 -2.87 -3.41
C ALA A 133 -3.83 -1.87 -2.41
N TRP A 134 -4.86 -2.29 -1.69
CA TRP A 134 -5.52 -1.51 -0.64
C TRP A 134 -4.91 -1.81 0.73
N TYR A 135 -5.01 -0.88 1.66
CA TYR A 135 -4.64 -1.08 3.05
C TYR A 135 -5.30 -0.04 3.96
N ASP A 136 -5.66 -0.47 5.16
CA ASP A 136 -5.96 0.45 6.24
C ASP A 136 -4.62 0.94 6.82
N ASN A 137 -4.31 2.23 6.59
CA ASN A 137 -3.01 2.81 6.95
C ASN A 137 -2.76 2.89 8.44
N GLU A 138 -3.77 2.70 9.29
CA GLU A 138 -3.66 2.70 10.74
C GLU A 138 -3.81 1.29 11.32
N TRP A 139 -4.89 0.59 10.98
CA TRP A 139 -5.24 -0.70 11.56
C TRP A 139 -4.28 -1.81 11.15
N GLY A 140 -3.90 -1.87 9.88
CA GLY A 140 -2.94 -2.86 9.40
C GLY A 140 -1.58 -2.74 10.10
N TYR A 141 -1.06 -1.52 10.25
CA TYR A 141 0.21 -1.27 10.95
C TYR A 141 0.11 -1.58 12.44
N ALA A 142 -0.96 -1.19 13.12
CA ALA A 142 -1.18 -1.49 14.53
C ALA A 142 -1.18 -3.02 14.78
N ASN A 143 -1.81 -3.80 13.91
CA ASN A 143 -1.76 -5.26 13.99
C ASN A 143 -0.34 -5.81 13.82
N ARG A 144 0.46 -5.27 12.90
CA ARG A 144 1.87 -5.70 12.74
C ARG A 144 2.73 -5.39 13.95
N LEU A 145 2.47 -4.30 14.68
CA LEU A 145 3.16 -4.03 15.95
C LEU A 145 2.84 -5.10 17.01
N VAL A 146 1.59 -5.53 17.11
CA VAL A 146 1.19 -6.62 18.03
C VAL A 146 1.84 -7.94 17.63
N ASP A 147 1.88 -8.25 16.33
CA ASP A 147 2.56 -9.44 15.82
C ASP A 147 4.05 -9.42 16.15
N LEU A 148 4.71 -8.28 15.97
CA LEU A 148 6.12 -8.10 16.32
C LEU A 148 6.36 -8.32 17.83
N ALA A 149 5.52 -7.74 18.68
CA ALA A 149 5.59 -7.96 20.12
C ALA A 149 5.45 -9.45 20.48
N SER A 150 4.55 -10.16 19.79
CA SER A 150 4.34 -11.60 19.95
C SER A 150 5.56 -12.43 19.52
N VAL A 151 6.29 -11.98 18.49
CA VAL A 151 7.55 -12.61 18.08
C VAL A 151 8.63 -12.37 19.11
N LEU A 152 8.77 -11.13 19.61
CA LEU A 152 9.78 -10.77 20.64
C LEU A 152 9.60 -11.55 21.94
N LYS A 153 8.36 -11.88 22.32
CA LYS A 153 8.09 -12.72 23.51
C LYS A 153 8.82 -14.08 23.50
N LYS A 154 9.21 -14.57 22.31
CA LYS A 154 9.94 -15.85 22.20
C LYS A 154 11.42 -15.72 22.58
N PHE A 155 11.93 -14.51 22.75
CA PHE A 155 13.32 -14.21 23.07
C PHE A 155 13.52 -13.66 24.49
N ILE A 156 12.42 -13.53 25.23
CA ILE A 156 12.38 -13.15 26.65
C ILE A 156 11.92 -14.35 27.49
#